data_0bedc90e250ac877958dd49e164d529b
#
_entry.id   0bedc90e250ac877958dd49e164d529b
#
_cell.length_a   1.000
_cell.length_b   1.000
_cell.length_c   1.000
_cell.angle_alpha   90.00
_cell.angle_beta   90.00
_cell.angle_gamma   90.00
#
_symmetry.space_group_name_H-M   'P 1'
#
loop_
_entity.id
_entity.type
_entity.pdbx_description
1 polymer ?
#
loop_
_entity_poly.entity_id
_entity_poly.type
_entity_poly.pdbx_seq_one_letter_code
_entity_poly.pdbx_strand_id
1 'polypeptide(L)'
;MPPHAIHGFGFFSSWQDLGGGKQLLEFPTPYNGALVIQHFEILDDALRWSLEYEANGCDLPFSLGFHPLIARDIGKGDSAELDFKANKMMVRDQDFVLTGEYLPQPPGPWDDTFVEIIGTPEIIWPGAARLTVESDAPYWNVYTESEDGICLAPQTAPPNAQLLGVTGDNYIEALFRFSEYL
;
A
#
# COMPACT_ATOMS: atom_id res chain seq x y z
N MET A 1 -4.54 -15.06 -12.09
CA MET A 1 -4.26 -16.35 -11.45
C MET A 1 -5.43 -16.77 -10.59
N PRO A 2 -6.43 -17.45 -11.11
CA PRO A 2 -7.46 -18.04 -10.27
C PRO A 2 -6.82 -19.14 -9.40
N PRO A 3 -7.25 -19.31 -8.15
CA PRO A 3 -8.42 -18.69 -7.54
C PRO A 3 -8.14 -17.43 -6.69
N HIS A 4 -6.93 -16.87 -6.74
CA HIS A 4 -6.55 -15.79 -5.84
C HIS A 4 -6.97 -14.42 -6.39
N ALA A 5 -7.55 -13.59 -5.53
CA ALA A 5 -7.90 -12.22 -5.88
C ALA A 5 -6.62 -11.37 -5.98
N ILE A 6 -6.39 -10.78 -7.16
CA ILE A 6 -5.40 -9.71 -7.29
C ILE A 6 -5.85 -8.55 -6.40
N HIS A 7 -4.93 -7.94 -5.65
CA HIS A 7 -5.20 -6.87 -4.68
C HIS A 7 -6.04 -7.28 -3.46
N GLY A 8 -6.27 -8.58 -3.25
CA GLY A 8 -6.99 -9.09 -2.09
C GLY A 8 -8.49 -8.80 -2.09
N PHE A 9 -9.14 -9.08 -0.97
CA PHE A 9 -10.60 -8.94 -0.84
C PHE A 9 -11.05 -7.49 -0.74
N GLY A 10 -10.26 -6.62 -0.10
CA GLY A 10 -10.66 -5.25 0.18
C GLY A 10 -11.02 -4.43 -1.06
N PHE A 11 -10.33 -4.68 -2.17
CA PHE A 11 -10.51 -3.92 -3.41
C PHE A 11 -11.85 -4.22 -4.11
N PHE A 12 -12.35 -5.45 -4.03
CA PHE A 12 -13.55 -5.89 -4.74
C PHE A 12 -14.79 -6.04 -3.85
N SER A 13 -14.65 -5.81 -2.55
CA SER A 13 -15.71 -6.03 -1.59
C SER A 13 -16.50 -4.75 -1.30
N SER A 14 -17.75 -4.93 -0.86
CA SER A 14 -18.54 -3.83 -0.33
C SER A 14 -18.18 -3.60 1.13
N TRP A 15 -17.88 -2.36 1.47
CA TRP A 15 -17.60 -1.93 2.82
C TRP A 15 -18.84 -1.33 3.46
N GLN A 16 -19.14 -1.72 4.68
CA GLN A 16 -20.22 -1.13 5.48
C GLN A 16 -19.73 0.16 6.12
N ASP A 17 -20.41 1.27 5.88
CA ASP A 17 -20.14 2.52 6.57
C ASP A 17 -20.57 2.45 8.04
N LEU A 18 -19.64 2.72 8.95
CA LEU A 18 -19.89 2.80 10.40
C LEU A 18 -20.02 4.25 10.89
N GLY A 19 -19.84 5.23 10.01
CA GLY A 19 -19.76 6.64 10.35
C GLY A 19 -18.39 7.06 10.93
N GLY A 20 -18.16 8.37 11.02
CA GLY A 20 -16.91 8.91 11.57
C GLY A 20 -15.65 8.53 10.77
N GLY A 21 -15.77 8.31 9.47
CA GLY A 21 -14.66 7.90 8.60
C GLY A 21 -14.29 6.42 8.70
N LYS A 22 -15.07 5.61 9.43
CA LYS A 22 -14.83 4.18 9.61
C LYS A 22 -15.70 3.34 8.68
N GLN A 23 -15.10 2.29 8.13
CA GLN A 23 -15.79 1.30 7.30
C GLN A 23 -15.35 -0.11 7.71
N LEU A 24 -16.29 -1.06 7.65
CA LEU A 24 -16.10 -2.46 8.00
C LEU A 24 -16.22 -3.35 6.77
N LEU A 25 -15.30 -4.29 6.64
CA LEU A 25 -15.36 -5.41 5.71
C LEU A 25 -15.44 -6.72 6.49
N GLU A 26 -16.53 -7.47 6.32
CA GLU A 26 -16.63 -8.86 6.77
C GLU A 26 -16.15 -9.80 5.67
N PHE A 27 -15.30 -10.76 6.01
CA PHE A 27 -14.77 -11.70 5.05
C PHE A 27 -15.81 -12.78 4.70
N PRO A 28 -15.94 -13.15 3.41
CA PRO A 28 -16.85 -14.22 2.98
C PRO A 28 -16.33 -15.59 3.40
N THR A 29 -17.18 -16.61 3.26
CA THR A 29 -16.77 -18.02 3.37
C THR A 29 -15.60 -18.31 2.41
N PRO A 30 -14.51 -19.00 2.84
CA PRO A 30 -14.35 -19.73 4.11
C PRO A 30 -13.78 -18.91 5.29
N TYR A 31 -13.62 -17.61 5.15
CA TYR A 31 -12.97 -16.71 6.11
C TYR A 31 -13.97 -16.13 7.15
N ASN A 32 -15.10 -16.80 7.38
CA ASN A 32 -16.18 -16.33 8.22
C ASN A 32 -15.71 -15.91 9.60
N GLY A 33 -16.17 -14.75 10.03
CA GLY A 33 -15.85 -14.17 11.32
C GLY A 33 -14.64 -13.24 11.30
N ALA A 34 -13.73 -13.37 10.34
CA ALA A 34 -12.67 -12.39 10.16
C ALA A 34 -13.24 -11.08 9.59
N LEU A 35 -12.71 -9.96 10.04
CA LEU A 35 -13.11 -8.65 9.56
C LEU A 35 -11.91 -7.69 9.48
N VAL A 36 -12.08 -6.64 8.68
CA VAL A 36 -11.17 -5.50 8.65
C VAL A 36 -11.95 -4.22 8.85
N ILE A 37 -11.45 -3.37 9.72
CA ILE A 37 -11.92 -2.00 9.88
C ILE A 37 -10.91 -1.09 9.19
N GLN A 38 -11.36 -0.26 8.24
CA GLN A 38 -10.57 0.88 7.77
C GLN A 38 -11.08 2.16 8.38
N HIS A 39 -10.16 3.10 8.61
CA HIS A 39 -10.48 4.40 9.14
C HIS A 39 -9.73 5.48 8.38
N PHE A 40 -10.48 6.46 7.89
CA PHE A 40 -9.98 7.70 7.30
C PHE A 40 -10.20 8.85 8.28
N GLU A 41 -9.11 9.48 8.68
CA GLU A 41 -9.14 10.69 9.51
C GLU A 41 -8.53 11.85 8.72
N ILE A 42 -9.35 12.87 8.45
CA ILE A 42 -8.90 14.08 7.77
C ILE A 42 -8.34 15.04 8.80
N LEU A 43 -7.07 15.38 8.65
CA LEU A 43 -6.34 16.38 9.44
C LEU A 43 -6.22 17.67 8.62
N ASP A 44 -5.69 18.75 9.22
CA ASP A 44 -5.58 20.05 8.55
C ASP A 44 -4.76 19.99 7.25
N ASP A 45 -3.67 19.22 7.25
CA ASP A 45 -2.73 19.09 6.12
C ASP A 45 -2.49 17.65 5.71
N ALA A 46 -3.23 16.68 6.25
CA ALA A 46 -2.99 15.27 6.02
C ALA A 46 -4.28 14.43 6.04
N LEU A 47 -4.19 13.27 5.40
CA LEU A 47 -5.10 12.14 5.56
C LEU A 47 -4.37 11.04 6.31
N ARG A 48 -4.89 10.65 7.49
CA ARG A 48 -4.50 9.41 8.15
C ARG A 48 -5.41 8.28 7.67
N TRP A 49 -4.82 7.20 7.19
CA TRP A 49 -5.54 6.01 6.76
C TRP A 49 -4.99 4.80 7.51
N SER A 50 -5.85 4.09 8.24
CA SER A 50 -5.48 2.88 8.97
C SER A 50 -6.36 1.69 8.59
N LEU A 51 -5.81 0.49 8.75
CA LEU A 51 -6.49 -0.79 8.61
C LEU A 51 -6.19 -1.61 9.86
N GLU A 52 -7.22 -2.25 10.41
CA GLU A 52 -7.13 -3.15 11.56
C GLU A 52 -7.86 -4.46 11.24
N TYR A 53 -7.15 -5.59 11.38
CA TYR A 53 -7.69 -6.93 11.16
C TYR A 53 -8.05 -7.61 12.47
N GLU A 54 -9.24 -8.17 12.53
CA GLU A 54 -9.71 -9.01 13.63
C GLU A 54 -10.01 -10.42 13.12
N ALA A 55 -9.29 -11.40 13.64
CA ALA A 55 -9.39 -12.81 13.21
C ALA A 55 -10.70 -13.47 13.61
N ASN A 56 -11.27 -13.12 14.78
CA ASN A 56 -12.50 -13.68 15.35
C ASN A 56 -12.58 -15.22 15.29
N GLY A 57 -11.44 -15.90 15.52
CA GLY A 57 -11.33 -17.35 15.46
C GLY A 57 -11.02 -17.93 14.08
N CYS A 58 -10.79 -17.11 13.08
CA CYS A 58 -10.28 -17.50 11.77
C CYS A 58 -8.75 -17.57 11.82
N ASP A 59 -8.18 -18.78 11.70
CA ASP A 59 -6.74 -19.01 11.70
C ASP A 59 -6.21 -19.12 10.26
N LEU A 60 -6.34 -18.04 9.49
CA LEU A 60 -5.85 -17.96 8.13
C LEU A 60 -4.80 -16.86 8.01
N PRO A 61 -3.77 -17.06 7.17
CA PRO A 61 -2.78 -16.03 6.94
C PRO A 61 -3.42 -14.82 6.25
N PHE A 62 -3.06 -13.64 6.70
CA PHE A 62 -3.52 -12.37 6.14
C PHE A 62 -2.36 -11.39 5.97
N SER A 63 -2.60 -10.37 5.19
CA SER A 63 -1.79 -9.16 5.14
C SER A 63 -2.68 -7.95 4.88
N LEU A 64 -2.28 -6.82 5.43
CA LEU A 64 -2.90 -5.52 5.20
C LEU A 64 -2.00 -4.67 4.32
N GLY A 65 -2.61 -3.86 3.47
CA GLY A 65 -1.86 -2.94 2.64
C GLY A 65 -2.76 -1.91 1.97
N PHE A 66 -2.19 -0.76 1.69
CA PHE A 66 -2.85 0.29 0.91
C PHE A 66 -2.51 0.14 -0.56
N HIS A 67 -3.38 0.67 -1.42
CA HIS A 67 -3.12 0.70 -2.86
C HIS A 67 -3.62 2.03 -3.47
N PRO A 68 -3.14 3.17 -2.98
CA PRO A 68 -3.52 4.46 -3.54
C PRO A 68 -2.86 4.63 -4.90
N LEU A 69 -3.63 4.96 -5.93
CA LEU A 69 -3.10 5.44 -7.19
C LEU A 69 -3.20 6.96 -7.19
N ILE A 70 -2.07 7.62 -7.07
CA ILE A 70 -1.95 9.07 -7.00
C ILE A 70 -1.75 9.63 -8.41
N ALA A 71 -2.64 10.53 -8.85
CA ALA A 71 -2.60 11.07 -10.20
C ALA A 71 -1.28 11.81 -10.50
N ARG A 72 -0.71 11.58 -11.68
CA ARG A 72 0.47 12.32 -12.13
C ARG A 72 0.14 13.76 -12.51
N ASP A 73 -1.05 14.00 -13.01
CA ASP A 73 -1.53 15.34 -13.37
C ASP A 73 -2.67 15.74 -12.45
N ILE A 74 -2.51 16.84 -11.74
CA ILE A 74 -3.54 17.45 -10.87
C ILE A 74 -4.13 18.73 -11.47
N GLY A 75 -3.85 18.99 -12.75
CA GLY A 75 -4.32 20.19 -13.46
C GLY A 75 -3.57 21.46 -13.06
N LYS A 76 -2.46 21.37 -12.33
CA LYS A 76 -1.63 22.47 -11.87
C LYS A 76 -0.19 22.00 -11.65
N GLY A 77 0.77 22.80 -12.12
CA GLY A 77 2.20 22.46 -12.06
C GLY A 77 2.59 21.47 -13.16
N ASP A 78 3.77 20.89 -13.02
CA ASP A 78 4.27 19.86 -13.91
C ASP A 78 3.80 18.46 -13.44
N SER A 79 3.98 17.45 -14.31
CA SER A 79 3.68 16.05 -13.99
C SER A 79 4.43 15.57 -12.76
N ALA A 80 3.78 14.74 -11.96
CA ALA A 80 4.33 14.24 -10.71
C ALA A 80 5.64 13.47 -10.89
N GLU A 81 6.59 13.78 -10.04
CA GLU A 81 7.86 13.05 -9.86
C GLU A 81 7.82 12.28 -8.54
N LEU A 82 8.49 11.13 -8.49
CA LEU A 82 8.60 10.32 -7.28
C LEU A 82 10.02 10.40 -6.71
N ASP A 83 10.17 10.86 -5.46
CA ASP A 83 11.37 10.65 -4.65
C ASP A 83 11.15 9.47 -3.72
N PHE A 84 11.72 8.33 -4.10
CA PHE A 84 11.62 7.07 -3.36
C PHE A 84 12.95 6.35 -3.36
N LYS A 85 13.42 5.98 -2.18
CA LYS A 85 14.67 5.25 -1.99
C LYS A 85 14.48 4.10 -1.03
N ALA A 86 15.06 2.96 -1.38
CA ALA A 86 15.12 1.76 -0.54
C ALA A 86 16.50 1.10 -0.66
N ASN A 87 16.91 0.37 0.37
CA ASN A 87 18.15 -0.40 0.29
C ASN A 87 18.00 -1.62 -0.61
N LYS A 88 16.80 -2.23 -0.61
CA LYS A 88 16.58 -3.52 -1.25
C LYS A 88 15.23 -3.60 -1.96
N MET A 89 15.23 -4.30 -3.08
CA MET A 89 14.07 -4.77 -3.83
C MET A 89 13.96 -6.28 -3.69
N MET A 90 12.76 -6.81 -3.54
CA MET A 90 12.49 -8.25 -3.54
C MET A 90 12.54 -8.82 -4.95
N VAL A 91 13.18 -9.98 -5.13
CA VAL A 91 13.29 -10.66 -6.43
C VAL A 91 12.03 -11.45 -6.73
N ARG A 92 11.54 -11.34 -7.97
CA ARG A 92 10.48 -12.18 -8.54
C ARG A 92 11.07 -13.22 -9.48
N ASP A 93 10.47 -14.40 -9.54
CA ASP A 93 10.76 -15.41 -10.56
C ASP A 93 10.03 -15.10 -11.88
N GLN A 94 10.16 -16.01 -12.84
CA GLN A 94 9.52 -15.90 -14.17
C GLN A 94 7.98 -15.92 -14.14
N ASP A 95 7.38 -16.37 -13.05
CA ASP A 95 5.93 -16.41 -12.81
C ASP A 95 5.45 -15.23 -11.95
N PHE A 96 6.31 -14.23 -11.72
CA PHE A 96 6.08 -13.04 -10.89
C PHE A 96 5.87 -13.35 -9.40
N VAL A 97 6.34 -14.49 -8.93
CA VAL A 97 6.28 -14.88 -7.51
C VAL A 97 7.56 -14.43 -6.81
N LEU A 98 7.42 -13.83 -5.63
CA LEU A 98 8.58 -13.42 -4.83
C LEU A 98 9.34 -14.66 -4.32
N THR A 99 10.67 -14.64 -4.52
CA THR A 99 11.57 -15.77 -4.20
C THR A 99 12.10 -15.73 -2.76
N GLY A 100 11.96 -14.59 -2.09
CA GLY A 100 12.61 -14.32 -0.80
C GLY A 100 14.04 -13.80 -0.93
N GLU A 101 14.59 -13.70 -2.13
CA GLU A 101 15.87 -13.05 -2.40
C GLU A 101 15.72 -11.54 -2.55
N TYR A 102 16.83 -10.82 -2.38
CA TYR A 102 16.87 -9.35 -2.45
C TYR A 102 18.00 -8.87 -3.35
N LEU A 103 17.74 -7.78 -4.04
CA LEU A 103 18.73 -7.03 -4.81
C LEU A 103 18.75 -5.56 -4.33
N PRO A 104 19.87 -4.82 -4.55
CA PRO A 104 19.83 -3.36 -4.41
C PRO A 104 18.74 -2.76 -5.32
N GLN A 105 18.13 -1.66 -4.89
CA GLN A 105 17.12 -0.96 -5.69
C GLN A 105 17.67 -0.62 -7.10
N PRO A 106 17.02 -1.12 -8.18
CA PRO A 106 17.42 -0.74 -9.53
C PRO A 106 16.83 0.63 -9.92
N PRO A 107 17.28 1.25 -11.02
CA PRO A 107 16.54 2.35 -11.64
C PRO A 107 15.11 1.92 -12.04
N GLY A 108 14.14 2.87 -11.94
CA GLY A 108 12.78 2.64 -12.43
C GLY A 108 12.67 2.58 -13.96
N PRO A 109 11.47 2.39 -14.52
CA PRO A 109 10.20 2.32 -13.77
C PRO A 109 10.05 1.03 -12.98
N TRP A 110 9.14 1.03 -11.98
CA TRP A 110 8.93 -0.09 -11.07
C TRP A 110 7.48 -0.58 -11.05
N ASP A 111 7.32 -1.87 -10.89
CA ASP A 111 6.16 -2.59 -10.36
C ASP A 111 6.69 -3.63 -9.36
N ASP A 112 7.30 -3.17 -8.27
CA ASP A 112 8.14 -4.00 -7.42
C ASP A 112 7.89 -3.77 -5.94
N THR A 113 8.32 -4.76 -5.13
CA THR A 113 8.25 -4.70 -3.66
C THR A 113 9.62 -4.35 -3.09
N PHE A 114 9.65 -3.34 -2.24
CA PHE A 114 10.84 -2.80 -1.60
C PHE A 114 10.79 -2.97 -0.09
N VAL A 115 11.97 -3.03 0.52
CA VAL A 115 12.17 -3.06 1.97
C VAL A 115 13.33 -2.14 2.38
N GLU A 116 13.39 -1.81 3.66
CA GLU A 116 14.42 -0.91 4.20
C GLU A 116 14.38 0.46 3.51
N ILE A 117 13.23 1.11 3.58
CA ILE A 117 12.99 2.41 2.97
C ILE A 117 13.90 3.47 3.60
N ILE A 118 14.46 4.35 2.78
CA ILE A 118 15.38 5.42 3.18
C ILE A 118 14.66 6.76 3.10
N GLY A 119 14.55 7.43 4.23
CA GLY A 119 13.82 8.70 4.31
C GLY A 119 12.31 8.52 4.23
N THR A 120 11.61 9.60 3.91
CA THR A 120 10.16 9.59 3.71
C THR A 120 9.86 9.67 2.23
N PRO A 121 9.12 8.71 1.64
CA PRO A 121 8.73 8.76 0.24
C PRO A 121 7.88 10.00 -0.09
N GLU A 122 8.16 10.63 -1.23
CA GLU A 122 7.47 11.85 -1.66
C GLU A 122 7.01 11.75 -3.12
N ILE A 123 5.81 12.24 -3.39
CA ILE A 123 5.33 12.54 -4.74
C ILE A 123 5.26 14.05 -4.87
N ILE A 124 5.95 14.60 -5.86
CA ILE A 124 6.13 16.04 -6.03
C ILE A 124 5.52 16.45 -7.37
N TRP A 125 4.61 17.41 -7.36
CA TRP A 125 4.14 18.14 -8.53
C TRP A 125 4.85 19.48 -8.57
N PRO A 126 5.94 19.61 -9.38
CA PRO A 126 6.71 20.85 -9.41
C PRO A 126 5.86 22.07 -9.74
N GLY A 127 6.02 23.13 -8.95
CA GLY A 127 5.21 24.35 -9.07
C GLY A 127 3.77 24.26 -8.53
N ALA A 128 3.42 23.20 -7.80
CA ALA A 128 2.08 23.03 -7.25
C ALA A 128 2.04 22.45 -5.84
N ALA A 129 2.44 21.19 -5.65
CA ALA A 129 2.22 20.47 -4.39
C ALA A 129 3.26 19.37 -4.16
N ARG A 130 3.32 18.92 -2.92
CA ARG A 130 4.06 17.74 -2.47
C ARG A 130 3.14 16.90 -1.61
N LEU A 131 3.23 15.58 -1.79
CA LEU A 131 2.66 14.57 -0.91
C LEU A 131 3.79 13.76 -0.30
N THR A 132 3.89 13.73 1.03
CA THR A 132 4.73 12.78 1.75
C THR A 132 3.89 11.61 2.25
N VAL A 133 4.44 10.40 2.23
CA VAL A 133 3.76 9.20 2.74
C VAL A 133 4.60 8.61 3.87
N GLU A 134 4.07 8.68 5.09
CA GLU A 134 4.72 8.17 6.30
C GLU A 134 4.03 6.88 6.73
N SER A 135 4.79 5.79 6.95
CA SER A 135 4.30 4.54 7.50
C SER A 135 5.47 3.70 8.02
N ASP A 136 5.24 2.97 9.11
CA ASP A 136 6.20 2.01 9.67
C ASP A 136 6.13 0.63 8.99
N ALA A 137 5.40 0.53 7.89
CA ALA A 137 5.21 -0.72 7.16
C ALA A 137 6.55 -1.29 6.66
N PRO A 138 6.82 -2.59 6.89
CA PRO A 138 8.09 -3.20 6.52
C PRO A 138 8.25 -3.43 5.01
N TYR A 139 7.15 -3.46 4.26
CA TYR A 139 7.12 -3.70 2.82
C TYR A 139 6.40 -2.57 2.10
N TRP A 140 6.91 -2.19 0.93
CA TRP A 140 6.31 -1.17 0.09
C TRP A 140 6.25 -1.66 -1.35
N ASN A 141 5.04 -1.77 -1.89
CA ASN A 141 4.88 -1.96 -3.33
C ASN A 141 4.87 -0.59 -4.01
N VAL A 142 5.75 -0.42 -4.99
CA VAL A 142 5.87 0.82 -5.74
C VAL A 142 5.59 0.55 -7.20
N TYR A 143 4.57 1.24 -7.74
CA TYR A 143 4.20 1.13 -9.14
C TYR A 143 4.30 2.49 -9.83
N THR A 144 5.14 2.56 -10.86
CA THR A 144 5.44 3.79 -11.60
C THR A 144 5.34 3.65 -13.11
N GLU A 145 4.89 2.50 -13.63
CA GLU A 145 4.80 2.23 -15.07
C GLU A 145 3.60 2.91 -15.74
N SER A 146 2.58 3.32 -14.96
CA SER A 146 1.43 4.03 -15.51
C SER A 146 1.76 5.49 -15.83
N GLU A 147 1.25 5.96 -16.98
CA GLU A 147 1.27 7.38 -17.34
C GLU A 147 0.27 8.20 -16.50
N ASP A 148 -0.77 7.57 -15.97
CA ASP A 148 -1.86 8.24 -15.25
C ASP A 148 -1.55 8.44 -13.76
N GLY A 149 -0.74 7.57 -13.15
CA GLY A 149 -0.56 7.62 -11.69
C GLY A 149 0.67 6.90 -11.16
N ILE A 150 0.96 7.20 -9.89
CA ILE A 150 2.01 6.58 -9.07
C ILE A 150 1.33 5.90 -7.89
N CYS A 151 1.72 4.65 -7.60
CA CYS A 151 1.29 3.97 -6.38
C CYS A 151 2.46 3.83 -5.42
N LEU A 152 2.25 4.29 -4.18
CA LEU A 152 3.07 4.00 -3.01
C LEU A 152 2.22 3.21 -2.03
N ALA A 153 2.47 1.93 -1.91
CA ALA A 153 1.62 0.97 -1.21
C ALA A 153 2.34 0.33 -0.02
N PRO A 154 2.36 0.97 1.17
CA PRO A 154 2.83 0.32 2.40
C PRO A 154 1.99 -0.91 2.73
N GLN A 155 2.65 -1.99 3.17
CA GLN A 155 2.04 -3.30 3.43
C GLN A 155 2.65 -3.96 4.67
N THR A 156 1.84 -4.72 5.41
CA THR A 156 2.33 -5.49 6.57
C THR A 156 3.10 -6.75 6.18
N ALA A 157 2.87 -7.27 4.97
CA ALA A 157 3.58 -8.42 4.42
C ALA A 157 3.70 -8.30 2.90
N PRO A 158 4.69 -8.93 2.27
CA PRO A 158 4.89 -8.84 0.83
C PRO A 158 3.82 -9.66 0.07
N PRO A 159 3.67 -9.46 -1.24
CA PRO A 159 2.90 -10.37 -2.08
C PRO A 159 3.33 -11.82 -1.89
N ASN A 160 2.38 -12.76 -1.92
CA ASN A 160 2.63 -14.20 -1.70
C ASN A 160 3.32 -14.53 -0.35
N ALA A 161 3.09 -13.74 0.69
CA ALA A 161 3.72 -13.87 2.00
C ALA A 161 3.65 -15.29 2.58
N GLN A 162 2.54 -16.02 2.33
CA GLN A 162 2.37 -17.39 2.81
C GLN A 162 3.43 -18.34 2.25
N LEU A 163 3.87 -18.15 1.01
CA LEU A 163 4.91 -18.97 0.38
C LEU A 163 6.29 -18.68 0.99
N LEU A 164 6.46 -17.49 1.56
CA LEU A 164 7.68 -17.04 2.22
C LEU A 164 7.68 -17.30 3.73
N GLY A 165 6.57 -17.83 4.27
CA GLY A 165 6.39 -18.02 5.71
C GLY A 165 6.30 -16.70 6.49
N VAL A 166 5.88 -15.62 5.84
CA VAL A 166 5.71 -14.30 6.45
C VAL A 166 4.23 -14.09 6.80
N THR A 167 3.98 -13.60 8.01
CA THR A 167 2.66 -13.16 8.46
C THR A 167 2.72 -11.66 8.69
N GLY A 168 1.71 -10.93 8.23
CA GLY A 168 1.59 -9.50 8.46
C GLY A 168 1.09 -9.17 9.87
N ASP A 169 1.39 -7.96 10.31
CA ASP A 169 0.79 -7.38 11.50
C ASP A 169 -0.71 -7.13 11.28
N ASN A 170 -1.49 -7.19 12.36
CA ASN A 170 -2.93 -6.99 12.31
C ASN A 170 -3.36 -5.51 12.25
N TYR A 171 -2.41 -4.59 12.21
CA TYR A 171 -2.62 -3.16 12.08
C TYR A 171 -1.59 -2.54 11.13
N ILE A 172 -2.04 -1.58 10.35
CA ILE A 172 -1.19 -0.71 9.54
C ILE A 172 -1.79 0.68 9.48
N GLU A 173 -0.93 1.68 9.49
CA GLU A 173 -1.29 3.08 9.30
C GLU A 173 -0.38 3.74 8.27
N ALA A 174 -0.94 4.65 7.50
CA ALA A 174 -0.19 5.56 6.66
C ALA A 174 -0.73 6.99 6.82
N LEU A 175 0.18 7.95 6.90
CA LEU A 175 -0.13 9.37 6.92
C LEU A 175 0.28 9.98 5.58
N PHE A 176 -0.71 10.46 4.85
CA PHE A 176 -0.57 11.17 3.57
C PHE A 176 -0.62 12.67 3.85
N ARG A 177 0.53 13.31 3.90
CA ARG A 177 0.64 14.74 4.22
C ARG A 177 0.84 15.57 2.96
N PHE A 178 0.04 16.61 2.82
CA PHE A 178 0.07 17.53 1.68
C PHE A 178 0.69 18.86 2.07
N SER A 179 1.51 19.43 1.19
CA SER A 179 2.07 20.75 1.33
C SER A 179 2.21 21.45 -0.03
N GLU A 180 2.32 22.76 -0.02
CA GLU A 180 2.66 23.51 -1.23
C GLU A 180 4.11 23.21 -1.64
N TYR A 181 4.37 23.20 -2.94
CA TYR A 181 5.69 23.06 -3.54
C TYR A 181 5.81 24.06 -4.71
N LEU A 182 6.42 25.22 -4.41
CA LEU A 182 6.57 26.35 -5.33
C LEU A 182 7.96 26.38 -5.98
#